data_5231f419b5985502a664feaffde0342b
#
_entry.id   5231f419b5985502a664feaffde0342b
#
_cell.length_a   1.000
_cell.length_b   1.000
_cell.length_c   1.000
_cell.angle_alpha   90.00
_cell.angle_beta   90.00
_cell.angle_gamma   90.00
#
_symmetry.space_group_name_H-M   'P 1'
#
loop_
_entity.id
_entity.type
_entity.pdbx_description
1 polymer ?
#
loop_
_entity_poly.entity_id
_entity_poly.type
_entity_poly.pdbx_seq_one_letter_code
_entity_poly.pdbx_strand_id
1 'polypeptide(L)'
;MAIVTKSVMVEIIDYPGSLQSAVFGVKEFLQLANSLEPSNEQVQFHVEIKPYDDWSKSVDGLIENSKADIILVPPNLDGSYYLEPDEGLLDYLVQSHQRGAILCSACAGVFILAETGLLQGRTVTTHWQAQQQFSEQYTEVDVDVDKILIDDDDIITAGGLMSWMDLALFILTKYTTPTNTRNLGKYLVLDTGLREQRYYQSFVPNYAHGNDKIVFVQRFIQKNHHLPLTLDQLAEEAFMTRRTFIRQFTKATTLTPINYIQHVRVQSACELLESSHKPVEQISYLVGYEDVNSFRKVFMKIIGLTPSRFRSRFLSEE
;
A
#
# COMPACT_ATOMS: atom_id res chain seq x y z
N MET A 1 -24.21 5.57 37.47
CA MET A 1 -22.81 5.16 37.20
C MET A 1 -22.19 6.24 36.34
N ALA A 2 -21.04 6.78 36.75
CA ALA A 2 -20.35 7.75 35.90
C ALA A 2 -19.84 7.02 34.63
N ILE A 3 -20.15 7.55 33.47
CA ILE A 3 -19.66 7.07 32.20
C ILE A 3 -18.15 7.38 32.18
N VAL A 4 -17.31 6.35 32.08
CA VAL A 4 -15.87 6.56 31.92
C VAL A 4 -15.65 6.82 30.43
N THR A 5 -15.43 8.07 30.06
CA THR A 5 -15.09 8.46 28.70
C THR A 5 -13.58 8.30 28.52
N LYS A 6 -13.14 7.39 27.63
CA LYS A 6 -11.74 7.29 27.22
C LYS A 6 -11.48 8.37 26.17
N SER A 7 -10.55 9.28 26.45
CA SER A 7 -10.11 10.30 25.48
C SER A 7 -8.93 9.76 24.68
N VAL A 8 -8.94 9.94 23.35
CA VAL A 8 -7.86 9.59 22.43
C VAL A 8 -7.48 10.84 21.65
N MET A 9 -6.25 11.31 21.84
CA MET A 9 -5.70 12.47 21.14
C MET A 9 -5.05 12.04 19.84
N VAL A 10 -5.54 12.54 18.71
CA VAL A 10 -5.03 12.24 17.37
C VAL A 10 -4.49 13.53 16.75
N GLU A 11 -3.23 13.51 16.37
CA GLU A 11 -2.62 14.62 15.64
C GLU A 11 -2.38 14.20 14.18
N ILE A 12 -2.75 15.06 13.25
CA ILE A 12 -2.57 14.86 11.81
C ILE A 12 -1.55 15.87 11.32
N ILE A 13 -0.45 15.39 10.75
CA ILE A 13 0.62 16.24 10.24
C ILE A 13 0.21 16.80 8.87
N ASP A 14 0.07 18.11 8.76
CA ASP A 14 -0.18 18.79 7.49
C ASP A 14 1.14 19.37 6.96
N TYR A 15 1.85 18.60 6.16
CA TYR A 15 3.15 18.95 5.58
C TYR A 15 3.01 19.38 4.09
N PRO A 16 4.00 20.06 3.50
CA PRO A 16 3.94 20.51 2.12
C PRO A 16 3.69 19.38 1.13
N GLY A 17 2.60 19.48 0.37
CA GLY A 17 2.16 18.46 -0.58
C GLY A 17 1.36 17.31 0.04
N SER A 18 1.02 17.34 1.32
CA SER A 18 0.13 16.37 1.94
C SER A 18 -1.25 16.34 1.26
N LEU A 19 -1.84 15.14 1.15
CA LEU A 19 -3.17 14.97 0.57
C LEU A 19 -4.24 15.58 1.49
N GLN A 20 -4.76 16.75 1.14
CA GLN A 20 -5.71 17.50 1.97
C GLN A 20 -7.01 16.74 2.24
N SER A 21 -7.47 15.90 1.30
CA SER A 21 -8.62 15.04 1.53
C SER A 21 -8.35 13.97 2.61
N ALA A 22 -7.10 13.58 2.84
CA ALA A 22 -6.73 12.72 3.95
C ALA A 22 -6.63 13.51 5.26
N VAL A 23 -5.99 14.68 5.24
CA VAL A 23 -5.83 15.56 6.42
C VAL A 23 -7.19 15.88 7.04
N PHE A 24 -8.10 16.43 6.24
CA PHE A 24 -9.44 16.78 6.73
C PHE A 24 -10.37 15.56 6.84
N GLY A 25 -10.22 14.60 5.93
CA GLY A 25 -11.08 13.41 5.90
C GLY A 25 -10.92 12.53 7.14
N VAL A 26 -9.69 12.29 7.63
CA VAL A 26 -9.46 11.56 8.89
C VAL A 26 -10.08 12.31 10.07
N LYS A 27 -9.92 13.63 10.11
CA LYS A 27 -10.52 14.47 11.17
C LYS A 27 -12.03 14.33 11.19
N GLU A 28 -12.68 14.53 10.04
CA GLU A 28 -14.15 14.44 9.92
C GLU A 28 -14.65 13.02 10.21
N PHE A 29 -13.92 12.00 9.76
CA PHE A 29 -14.24 10.59 9.98
C PHE A 29 -14.27 10.27 11.50
N LEU A 30 -13.24 10.65 12.24
CA LEU A 30 -13.16 10.38 13.68
C LEU A 30 -14.15 11.26 14.49
N GLN A 31 -14.41 12.50 14.04
CA GLN A 31 -15.44 13.34 14.63
C GLN A 31 -16.85 12.75 14.44
N LEU A 32 -17.11 12.18 13.25
CA LEU A 32 -18.37 11.50 12.98
C LEU A 32 -18.51 10.22 13.82
N ALA A 33 -17.42 9.48 14.02
CA ALA A 33 -17.41 8.33 14.91
C ALA A 33 -17.84 8.69 16.32
N ASN A 34 -17.38 9.83 16.86
CA ASN A 34 -17.82 10.33 18.16
C ASN A 34 -19.35 10.55 18.27
N SER A 35 -19.98 10.91 17.14
CA SER A 35 -21.41 11.23 17.08
C SER A 35 -22.32 10.00 17.00
N LEU A 36 -21.77 8.87 16.58
CA LEU A 36 -22.51 7.62 16.30
C LEU A 36 -22.36 6.57 17.41
N GLU A 37 -21.58 6.83 18.45
CA GLU A 37 -21.40 5.89 19.56
C GLU A 37 -22.63 5.84 20.47
N PRO A 38 -23.10 4.62 20.84
CA PRO A 38 -24.13 4.46 21.86
C PRO A 38 -23.57 4.86 23.25
N SER A 39 -24.38 5.49 24.05
CA SER A 39 -24.10 6.23 25.31
C SER A 39 -23.45 5.44 26.47
N ASN A 40 -23.02 4.19 26.35
CA ASN A 40 -22.58 3.37 27.47
C ASN A 40 -21.05 3.12 27.59
N GLU A 41 -20.28 3.31 26.54
CA GLU A 41 -18.80 3.27 26.56
C GLU A 41 -18.28 4.27 25.54
N GLN A 42 -18.12 5.52 25.93
CA GLN A 42 -17.72 6.56 24.99
C GLN A 42 -16.20 6.64 24.90
N VAL A 43 -15.65 6.30 23.73
CA VAL A 43 -14.35 6.77 23.31
C VAL A 43 -14.55 8.10 22.60
N GLN A 44 -13.81 9.11 23.01
CA GLN A 44 -13.87 10.44 22.40
C GLN A 44 -12.55 10.71 21.67
N PHE A 45 -12.58 10.81 20.36
CA PHE A 45 -11.44 11.22 19.56
C PHE A 45 -11.36 12.75 19.53
N HIS A 46 -10.23 13.28 19.99
CA HIS A 46 -9.88 14.70 19.84
C HIS A 46 -8.85 14.81 18.74
N VAL A 47 -9.22 15.44 17.63
CA VAL A 47 -8.38 15.48 16.43
C VAL A 47 -7.87 16.89 16.18
N GLU A 48 -6.55 17.03 16.18
CA GLU A 48 -5.84 18.28 15.89
C GLU A 48 -5.05 18.14 14.60
N ILE A 49 -5.09 19.16 13.73
CA ILE A 49 -4.25 19.25 12.56
C ILE A 49 -3.05 20.11 12.95
N LYS A 50 -1.84 19.58 12.75
CA LYS A 50 -0.57 20.27 12.98
C LYS A 50 -0.06 20.83 11.65
N PRO A 51 -0.17 22.15 11.42
CA PRO A 51 0.26 22.77 10.17
C PRO A 51 1.78 22.83 10.07
N TYR A 52 2.28 22.88 8.84
CA TYR A 52 3.72 22.95 8.52
C TYR A 52 4.46 24.06 9.23
N ASP A 53 3.85 25.23 9.37
CA ASP A 53 4.48 26.41 10.01
C ASP A 53 4.88 26.17 11.48
N ASP A 54 4.31 25.17 12.13
CA ASP A 54 4.64 24.82 13.50
C ASP A 54 6.02 24.15 13.61
N TRP A 55 6.49 23.46 12.56
CA TRP A 55 7.77 22.72 12.56
C TRP A 55 8.99 23.61 12.32
N SER A 56 8.80 24.74 11.63
CA SER A 56 9.86 25.65 11.26
C SER A 56 10.33 26.57 12.40
N LYS A 57 9.62 26.67 13.50
CA LYS A 57 9.78 27.76 14.47
C LYS A 57 10.35 27.42 15.85
N SER A 58 10.34 26.21 16.30
CA SER A 58 10.98 25.66 17.50
C SER A 58 10.30 24.39 17.99
N VAL A 59 11.03 23.33 17.95
CA VAL A 59 10.55 21.98 18.33
C VAL A 59 10.27 21.89 19.83
N ASP A 60 11.04 22.59 20.67
CA ASP A 60 10.97 22.46 22.13
C ASP A 60 9.61 22.80 22.74
N GLY A 61 8.94 23.85 22.26
CA GLY A 61 7.63 24.25 22.78
C GLY A 61 6.46 23.37 22.28
N LEU A 62 6.59 22.76 21.12
CA LEU A 62 5.58 21.84 20.54
C LEU A 62 5.59 20.50 21.26
N ILE A 63 6.78 20.00 21.57
CA ILE A 63 6.99 18.69 22.20
C ILE A 63 6.50 18.70 23.66
N GLU A 64 6.75 19.74 24.42
CA GLU A 64 6.33 19.84 25.81
C GLU A 64 4.80 19.78 25.96
N ASN A 65 4.05 20.25 24.97
CA ASN A 65 2.59 20.35 24.98
C ASN A 65 1.88 19.21 24.24
N SER A 66 2.58 18.38 23.45
CA SER A 66 1.94 17.26 22.78
C SER A 66 1.55 16.16 23.75
N LYS A 67 0.29 15.75 23.69
CA LYS A 67 -0.30 14.61 24.40
C LYS A 67 -0.92 13.63 23.42
N ALA A 68 -0.36 13.54 22.22
CA ALA A 68 -0.89 12.66 21.18
C ALA A 68 -0.78 11.19 21.58
N ASP A 69 -1.90 10.48 21.52
CA ASP A 69 -1.93 9.02 21.57
C ASP A 69 -1.58 8.43 20.19
N ILE A 70 -1.94 9.17 19.13
CA ILE A 70 -1.73 8.81 17.75
C ILE A 70 -1.23 10.02 16.97
N ILE A 71 -0.20 9.84 16.15
CA ILE A 71 0.23 10.81 15.14
C ILE A 71 0.10 10.19 13.76
N LEU A 72 -0.60 10.86 12.86
CA LEU A 72 -0.86 10.40 11.51
C LEU A 72 -0.13 11.27 10.49
N VAL A 73 0.73 10.63 9.70
CA VAL A 73 1.40 11.21 8.54
C VAL A 73 0.61 10.83 7.29
N PRO A 74 -0.11 11.78 6.66
CA PRO A 74 -0.99 11.51 5.53
C PRO A 74 -0.21 11.18 4.25
N PRO A 75 -0.91 10.71 3.17
CA PRO A 75 -0.31 10.58 1.86
C PRO A 75 0.24 11.90 1.33
N ASN A 76 1.25 11.82 0.47
CA ASN A 76 1.67 12.95 -0.36
C ASN A 76 0.89 12.94 -1.69
N LEU A 77 0.42 14.10 -2.13
CA LEU A 77 -0.22 14.29 -3.43
C LEU A 77 0.72 14.96 -4.42
N ASP A 78 1.52 15.92 -3.96
CA ASP A 78 2.34 16.76 -4.81
C ASP A 78 3.68 17.10 -4.14
N GLY A 79 4.70 17.36 -4.97
CA GLY A 79 6.02 17.71 -4.48
C GLY A 79 6.84 16.53 -3.96
N SER A 80 7.99 16.85 -3.36
CA SER A 80 9.00 15.88 -2.91
C SER A 80 9.35 16.00 -1.42
N TYR A 81 8.59 16.78 -0.65
CA TYR A 81 8.86 17.01 0.78
C TYR A 81 9.04 15.71 1.57
N TYR A 82 8.27 14.67 1.24
CA TYR A 82 8.35 13.38 1.91
C TYR A 82 9.68 12.64 1.73
N LEU A 83 10.52 13.05 0.77
CA LEU A 83 11.86 12.49 0.53
C LEU A 83 12.94 13.23 1.31
N GLU A 84 12.71 14.51 1.65
CA GLU A 84 13.63 15.36 2.39
C GLU A 84 12.84 16.19 3.41
N PRO A 85 12.26 15.55 4.45
CA PRO A 85 11.49 16.24 5.47
C PRO A 85 12.38 17.06 6.40
N ASP A 86 11.83 18.09 6.99
CA ASP A 86 12.55 18.93 7.95
C ASP A 86 12.96 18.14 9.20
N GLU A 87 14.18 18.39 9.71
CA GLU A 87 14.68 17.80 10.95
C GLU A 87 13.73 18.02 12.14
N GLY A 88 13.10 19.20 12.22
CA GLY A 88 12.12 19.50 13.27
C GLY A 88 10.91 18.57 13.28
N LEU A 89 10.40 18.17 12.09
CA LEU A 89 9.32 17.17 12.00
C LEU A 89 9.83 15.79 12.44
N LEU A 90 11.02 15.40 12.00
CA LEU A 90 11.61 14.10 12.37
C LEU A 90 11.83 14.01 13.88
N ASP A 91 12.41 15.04 14.50
CA ASP A 91 12.60 15.11 15.96
C ASP A 91 11.28 15.04 16.72
N TYR A 92 10.24 15.75 16.23
CA TYR A 92 8.92 15.69 16.81
C TYR A 92 8.32 14.27 16.80
N LEU A 93 8.40 13.58 15.67
CA LEU A 93 7.91 12.21 15.53
C LEU A 93 8.65 11.25 16.47
N VAL A 94 9.99 11.31 16.50
CA VAL A 94 10.83 10.48 17.36
C VAL A 94 10.50 10.69 18.83
N GLN A 95 10.43 11.95 19.29
CA GLN A 95 10.18 12.25 20.70
C GLN A 95 8.74 11.90 21.12
N SER A 96 7.77 12.12 20.25
CA SER A 96 6.38 11.73 20.50
C SER A 96 6.24 10.21 20.61
N HIS A 97 6.91 9.46 19.72
CA HIS A 97 6.97 8.00 19.77
C HIS A 97 7.60 7.50 21.08
N GLN A 98 8.71 8.11 21.51
CA GLN A 98 9.38 7.78 22.79
C GLN A 98 8.48 8.03 24.01
N ARG A 99 7.48 8.93 23.89
CA ARG A 99 6.46 9.20 24.93
C ARG A 99 5.26 8.25 24.84
N GLY A 100 5.25 7.32 23.89
CA GLY A 100 4.23 6.30 23.73
C GLY A 100 3.17 6.61 22.68
N ALA A 101 3.34 7.63 21.84
CA ALA A 101 2.46 7.88 20.71
C ALA A 101 2.62 6.78 19.66
N ILE A 102 1.50 6.29 19.12
CA ILE A 102 1.48 5.40 17.97
C ILE A 102 1.69 6.25 16.71
N LEU A 103 2.68 5.92 15.89
CA LEU A 103 2.89 6.58 14.61
C LEU A 103 2.15 5.84 13.51
N CYS A 104 1.33 6.58 12.77
CA CYS A 104 0.57 6.06 11.64
C CYS A 104 1.00 6.76 10.36
N SER A 105 1.08 6.03 9.25
CA SER A 105 1.32 6.64 7.94
C SER A 105 0.45 6.02 6.84
N ALA A 106 0.20 6.81 5.79
CA ALA A 106 -0.46 6.31 4.60
C ALA A 106 0.35 6.66 3.34
N CYS A 107 0.42 5.73 2.39
CA CYS A 107 1.07 5.91 1.09
C CYS A 107 2.53 6.38 1.23
N ALA A 108 2.88 7.54 0.64
CA ALA A 108 4.22 8.13 0.72
C ALA A 108 4.60 8.66 2.11
N GLY A 109 3.64 8.82 3.03
CA GLY A 109 3.93 9.24 4.41
C GLY A 109 4.89 8.30 5.15
N VAL A 110 5.01 7.04 4.72
CA VAL A 110 5.97 6.08 5.30
C VAL A 110 7.43 6.48 5.06
N PHE A 111 7.74 7.23 4.00
CA PHE A 111 9.09 7.72 3.76
C PHE A 111 9.53 8.69 4.86
N ILE A 112 8.62 9.57 5.32
CA ILE A 112 8.88 10.47 6.46
C ILE A 112 9.17 9.65 7.73
N LEU A 113 8.40 8.57 7.97
CA LEU A 113 8.67 7.68 9.10
C LEU A 113 10.01 6.93 8.94
N ALA A 114 10.42 6.59 7.72
CA ALA A 114 11.69 5.92 7.48
C ALA A 114 12.90 6.82 7.80
N GLU A 115 12.82 8.11 7.48
CA GLU A 115 13.87 9.10 7.81
C GLU A 115 14.07 9.27 9.33
N THR A 116 13.08 8.94 10.17
CA THR A 116 13.25 8.93 11.64
C THR A 116 14.17 7.81 12.16
N GLY A 117 14.46 6.79 11.33
CA GLY A 117 15.19 5.59 11.74
C GLY A 117 14.36 4.58 12.56
N LEU A 118 13.09 4.86 12.87
CA LEU A 118 12.23 4.00 13.70
C LEU A 118 11.74 2.74 12.98
N LEU A 119 11.92 2.65 11.65
CA LEU A 119 11.43 1.53 10.85
C LEU A 119 12.45 0.39 10.67
N GLN A 120 13.69 0.52 11.17
CA GLN A 120 14.74 -0.49 11.00
C GLN A 120 14.30 -1.85 11.56
N GLY A 121 14.41 -2.90 10.74
CA GLY A 121 14.03 -4.27 11.09
C GLY A 121 12.53 -4.53 11.17
N ARG A 122 11.69 -3.57 10.81
CA ARG A 122 10.23 -3.69 10.80
C ARG A 122 9.70 -4.01 9.42
N THR A 123 8.47 -4.51 9.37
CA THR A 123 7.72 -4.70 8.12
C THR A 123 6.69 -3.59 7.97
N VAL A 124 6.69 -2.92 6.82
CA VAL A 124 5.79 -1.79 6.51
C VAL A 124 5.10 -1.97 5.16
N THR A 125 4.08 -1.18 4.89
CA THR A 125 3.51 -1.05 3.55
C THR A 125 3.55 0.40 3.08
N THR A 126 3.60 0.56 1.77
CA THR A 126 3.50 1.84 1.06
C THR A 126 2.68 1.67 -0.21
N HIS A 127 2.55 2.70 -1.03
CA HIS A 127 1.95 2.54 -2.36
C HIS A 127 2.76 1.55 -3.20
N TRP A 128 2.11 0.59 -3.86
CA TRP A 128 2.80 -0.46 -4.62
C TRP A 128 3.75 0.08 -5.70
N GLN A 129 3.45 1.24 -6.29
CA GLN A 129 4.36 1.89 -7.25
C GLN A 129 5.63 2.46 -6.60
N ALA A 130 5.60 2.75 -5.31
CA ALA A 130 6.74 3.29 -4.58
C ALA A 130 7.64 2.19 -3.97
N GLN A 131 7.25 0.92 -4.09
CA GLN A 131 7.96 -0.22 -3.49
C GLN A 131 9.44 -0.24 -3.87
N GLN A 132 9.75 -0.12 -5.17
CA GLN A 132 11.13 -0.19 -5.63
C GLN A 132 11.97 0.94 -5.03
N GLN A 133 11.49 2.17 -5.14
CA GLN A 133 12.19 3.35 -4.59
C GLN A 133 12.42 3.22 -3.09
N PHE A 134 11.40 2.80 -2.34
CA PHE A 134 11.48 2.65 -0.89
C PHE A 134 12.50 1.57 -0.51
N SER A 135 12.45 0.38 -1.13
CA SER A 135 13.36 -0.73 -0.84
C SER A 135 14.81 -0.44 -1.23
N GLU A 136 15.05 0.37 -2.28
CA GLU A 136 16.39 0.80 -2.66
C GLU A 136 16.99 1.81 -1.67
N GLN A 137 16.16 2.67 -1.08
CA GLN A 137 16.58 3.72 -0.14
C GLN A 137 16.71 3.19 1.29
N TYR A 138 15.80 2.31 1.73
CA TYR A 138 15.73 1.80 3.11
C TYR A 138 15.91 0.29 3.15
N THR A 139 17.13 -0.19 2.91
CA THR A 139 17.46 -1.62 2.76
C THR A 139 17.27 -2.47 4.02
N GLU A 140 17.17 -1.83 5.19
CA GLU A 140 16.95 -2.50 6.49
C GLU A 140 15.47 -2.56 6.89
N VAL A 141 14.55 -2.14 6.01
CA VAL A 141 13.10 -2.15 6.23
C VAL A 141 12.45 -3.13 5.27
N ASP A 142 11.67 -4.07 5.79
CA ASP A 142 10.89 -4.99 4.96
C ASP A 142 9.63 -4.31 4.43
N VAL A 143 9.34 -4.46 3.13
CA VAL A 143 8.18 -3.83 2.48
C VAL A 143 7.25 -4.89 1.91
N ASP A 144 6.04 -4.98 2.45
CA ASP A 144 4.96 -5.81 1.91
C ASP A 144 3.83 -4.94 1.32
N VAL A 145 3.94 -4.65 0.03
CA VAL A 145 2.93 -3.87 -0.70
C VAL A 145 1.70 -4.68 -1.11
N ASP A 146 1.65 -5.99 -0.84
CA ASP A 146 0.44 -6.77 -1.02
C ASP A 146 -0.64 -6.38 0.00
N LYS A 147 -0.21 -5.96 1.17
CA LYS A 147 -1.09 -5.52 2.25
C LYS A 147 -1.57 -4.08 2.07
N ILE A 148 -2.84 -3.85 2.37
CA ILE A 148 -3.39 -2.49 2.43
C ILE A 148 -3.01 -1.79 3.73
N LEU A 149 -2.81 -2.55 4.81
CA LEU A 149 -2.45 -2.07 6.14
C LEU A 149 -1.59 -3.10 6.87
N ILE A 150 -0.58 -2.61 7.57
CA ILE A 150 0.27 -3.38 8.49
C ILE A 150 0.23 -2.69 9.84
N ASP A 151 -0.16 -3.44 10.88
CA ASP A 151 -0.09 -3.05 12.29
C ASP A 151 1.14 -3.72 12.92
N ASP A 152 2.14 -2.94 13.25
CA ASP A 152 3.35 -3.37 13.96
C ASP A 152 3.38 -2.69 15.35
N ASP A 153 2.28 -2.84 16.11
CA ASP A 153 2.02 -2.36 17.47
C ASP A 153 2.03 -0.82 17.61
N ASP A 154 3.20 -0.21 17.64
CA ASP A 154 3.43 1.23 17.83
C ASP A 154 3.66 1.99 16.52
N ILE A 155 3.75 1.26 15.40
CA ILE A 155 3.84 1.82 14.05
C ILE A 155 2.82 1.13 13.14
N ILE A 156 1.94 1.92 12.53
CA ILE A 156 0.87 1.42 11.65
C ILE A 156 1.03 2.08 10.29
N THR A 157 1.16 1.26 9.24
CA THR A 157 1.32 1.77 7.88
C THR A 157 0.19 1.30 6.99
N ALA A 158 -0.26 2.18 6.08
CA ALA A 158 -1.27 1.86 5.07
C ALA A 158 -0.75 2.17 3.67
N GLY A 159 -1.01 1.25 2.72
CA GLY A 159 -0.60 1.40 1.32
C GLY A 159 -1.53 2.27 0.51
N GLY A 160 -1.37 2.66 -0.66
CA GLY A 160 -2.33 3.35 -1.52
C GLY A 160 -2.71 4.77 -1.11
N LEU A 161 -3.06 5.59 -2.09
CA LEU A 161 -3.36 7.02 -1.87
C LEU A 161 -4.61 7.23 -0.99
N MET A 162 -5.62 6.38 -1.16
CA MET A 162 -6.90 6.47 -0.42
C MET A 162 -6.96 5.52 0.79
N SER A 163 -5.87 4.83 1.13
CA SER A 163 -5.83 3.92 2.28
C SER A 163 -5.85 4.61 3.65
N TRP A 164 -5.81 5.95 3.67
CA TRP A 164 -6.09 6.70 4.89
C TRP A 164 -7.48 6.38 5.46
N MET A 165 -8.45 5.97 4.61
CA MET A 165 -9.76 5.51 5.08
C MET A 165 -9.66 4.15 5.80
N ASP A 166 -8.85 3.22 5.26
CA ASP A 166 -8.58 1.93 5.93
C ASP A 166 -7.88 2.15 7.26
N LEU A 167 -6.93 3.09 7.29
CA LEU A 167 -6.21 3.47 8.51
C LEU A 167 -7.15 4.08 9.54
N ALA A 168 -8.04 5.00 9.15
CA ALA A 168 -9.03 5.59 10.04
C ALA A 168 -10.03 4.55 10.59
N LEU A 169 -10.50 3.62 9.75
CA LEU A 169 -11.32 2.48 10.19
C LEU A 169 -10.56 1.56 11.16
N PHE A 170 -9.28 1.33 10.91
CA PHE A 170 -8.44 0.52 11.78
C PHE A 170 -8.23 1.18 13.14
N ILE A 171 -7.91 2.48 13.17
CA ILE A 171 -7.81 3.28 14.40
C ILE A 171 -9.13 3.20 15.18
N LEU A 172 -10.27 3.40 14.53
CA LEU A 172 -11.57 3.25 15.17
C LEU A 172 -11.74 1.86 15.79
N THR A 173 -11.39 0.80 15.06
CA THR A 173 -11.50 -0.59 15.54
C THR A 173 -10.60 -0.88 16.74
N LYS A 174 -9.40 -0.27 16.79
CA LYS A 174 -8.43 -0.43 17.90
C LYS A 174 -8.93 0.17 19.22
N TYR A 175 -9.75 1.20 19.15
CA TYR A 175 -10.23 1.94 20.32
C TYR A 175 -11.71 1.72 20.64
N THR A 176 -12.51 1.20 19.69
CA THR A 176 -13.94 0.97 19.87
C THR A 176 -14.31 -0.50 19.61
N THR A 177 -15.62 -0.78 19.52
CA THR A 177 -16.08 -2.14 19.22
C THR A 177 -16.19 -2.39 17.71
N PRO A 178 -16.04 -3.65 17.25
CA PRO A 178 -16.29 -4.00 15.84
C PRO A 178 -17.71 -3.63 15.35
N THR A 179 -18.67 -3.53 16.27
CA THR A 179 -20.03 -3.11 15.95
C THR A 179 -20.07 -1.63 15.58
N ASN A 180 -19.37 -0.78 16.32
CA ASN A 180 -19.29 0.65 16.03
C ASN A 180 -18.60 0.90 14.68
N THR A 181 -17.51 0.21 14.40
CA THR A 181 -16.82 0.26 13.10
C THR A 181 -17.76 -0.12 11.95
N ARG A 182 -18.52 -1.22 12.10
CA ARG A 182 -19.51 -1.62 11.07
C ARG A 182 -20.64 -0.62 10.91
N ASN A 183 -21.13 -0.03 12.01
CA ASN A 183 -22.20 0.96 11.95
C ASN A 183 -21.75 2.23 11.24
N LEU A 184 -20.53 2.72 11.55
CA LEU A 184 -19.95 3.86 10.87
C LEU A 184 -19.72 3.55 9.38
N GLY A 185 -19.19 2.37 9.04
CA GLY A 185 -19.02 1.96 7.65
C GLY A 185 -20.35 1.93 6.87
N LYS A 186 -21.43 1.43 7.48
CA LYS A 186 -22.77 1.47 6.88
C LYS A 186 -23.29 2.90 6.69
N TYR A 187 -23.07 3.76 7.68
CA TYR A 187 -23.48 5.16 7.62
C TYR A 187 -22.75 5.92 6.50
N LEU A 188 -21.46 5.68 6.36
CA LEU A 188 -20.60 6.29 5.32
C LEU A 188 -20.69 5.59 3.96
N VAL A 189 -21.41 4.46 3.86
CA VAL A 189 -21.45 3.60 2.66
C VAL A 189 -20.03 3.14 2.26
N LEU A 190 -19.21 2.79 3.25
CA LEU A 190 -17.87 2.26 3.08
C LEU A 190 -17.84 0.75 3.29
N ASP A 191 -17.06 0.06 2.45
CA ASP A 191 -16.76 -1.35 2.67
C ASP A 191 -15.75 -1.49 3.82
N THR A 192 -16.17 -2.13 4.91
CA THR A 192 -15.34 -2.45 6.07
C THR A 192 -14.71 -3.83 6.01
N GLY A 193 -14.87 -4.54 4.88
CA GLY A 193 -14.29 -5.85 4.65
C GLY A 193 -12.77 -5.81 4.44
N LEU A 194 -12.13 -6.94 4.73
CA LEU A 194 -10.70 -7.08 4.46
C LEU A 194 -10.43 -6.98 2.95
N ARG A 195 -9.51 -6.09 2.61
CA ARG A 195 -9.01 -5.93 1.25
C ARG A 195 -7.48 -5.90 1.26
N GLU A 196 -6.89 -6.20 0.10
CA GLU A 196 -5.44 -6.18 -0.07
C GLU A 196 -5.06 -5.24 -1.22
N GLN A 197 -3.92 -4.61 -1.13
CA GLN A 197 -3.44 -3.68 -2.15
C GLN A 197 -3.10 -4.42 -3.45
N ARG A 198 -2.65 -5.67 -3.36
CA ARG A 198 -2.30 -6.48 -4.54
C ARG A 198 -3.45 -6.67 -5.54
N TYR A 199 -4.72 -6.46 -5.13
CA TYR A 199 -5.86 -6.50 -6.07
C TYR A 199 -5.81 -5.39 -7.11
N TYR A 200 -5.13 -4.29 -6.81
CA TYR A 200 -5.02 -3.07 -7.61
C TYR A 200 -3.65 -2.92 -8.28
N GLN A 201 -2.73 -3.84 -8.02
CA GLN A 201 -1.40 -3.78 -8.61
C GLN A 201 -1.45 -4.15 -10.09
N SER A 202 -0.70 -3.40 -10.89
CA SER A 202 -0.45 -3.72 -12.28
C SER A 202 1.00 -4.12 -12.46
N PHE A 203 1.26 -5.20 -13.19
CA PHE A 203 2.62 -5.59 -13.50
C PHE A 203 3.22 -4.66 -14.55
N VAL A 204 4.12 -3.77 -14.12
CA VAL A 204 4.84 -2.85 -15.00
C VAL A 204 6.30 -3.29 -15.09
N PRO A 205 6.75 -3.78 -16.27
CA PRO A 205 8.13 -4.17 -16.46
C PRO A 205 9.12 -3.02 -16.31
N ASN A 206 10.17 -3.21 -15.51
CA ASN A 206 11.29 -2.28 -15.51
C ASN A 206 12.20 -2.57 -16.69
N TYR A 207 12.43 -1.60 -17.55
CA TYR A 207 13.35 -1.65 -18.69
C TYR A 207 14.63 -0.81 -18.49
N ALA A 208 14.75 -0.11 -17.36
CA ALA A 208 15.85 0.83 -17.07
C ALA A 208 17.05 0.17 -16.35
N HIS A 209 17.13 -1.16 -16.29
CA HIS A 209 18.18 -1.90 -15.57
C HIS A 209 19.53 -2.01 -16.34
N GLY A 210 19.67 -1.39 -17.50
CA GLY A 210 20.94 -1.29 -18.25
C GLY A 210 21.41 -2.56 -18.96
N ASN A 211 20.59 -3.61 -19.08
CA ASN A 211 20.93 -4.85 -19.81
C ASN A 211 20.08 -5.01 -21.06
N ASP A 212 20.56 -4.49 -22.19
CA ASP A 212 19.82 -4.47 -23.46
C ASP A 212 19.34 -5.85 -23.93
N LYS A 213 20.14 -6.91 -23.70
CA LYS A 213 19.76 -8.27 -24.06
C LYS A 213 18.56 -8.77 -23.24
N ILE A 214 18.51 -8.42 -21.97
CA ILE A 214 17.36 -8.77 -21.12
C ILE A 214 16.15 -7.91 -21.48
N VAL A 215 16.32 -6.62 -21.76
CA VAL A 215 15.23 -5.75 -22.27
C VAL A 215 14.63 -6.32 -23.56
N PHE A 216 15.47 -6.81 -24.47
CA PHE A 216 15.00 -7.46 -25.70
C PHE A 216 14.12 -8.67 -25.40
N VAL A 217 14.58 -9.56 -24.49
CA VAL A 217 13.80 -10.76 -24.11
C VAL A 217 12.52 -10.39 -23.35
N GLN A 218 12.54 -9.38 -22.50
CA GLN A 218 11.31 -8.88 -21.85
C GLN A 218 10.27 -8.46 -22.89
N ARG A 219 10.67 -7.68 -23.90
CA ARG A 219 9.78 -7.28 -25.01
C ARG A 219 9.31 -8.47 -25.85
N PHE A 220 10.18 -9.45 -26.05
CA PHE A 220 9.83 -10.71 -26.73
C PHE A 220 8.75 -11.47 -25.94
N ILE A 221 8.90 -11.59 -24.61
CA ILE A 221 7.90 -12.21 -23.73
C ILE A 221 6.57 -11.43 -23.79
N GLN A 222 6.59 -10.11 -23.69
CA GLN A 222 5.40 -9.27 -23.79
C GLN A 222 4.59 -9.56 -25.06
N LYS A 223 5.27 -9.66 -26.19
CA LYS A 223 4.64 -9.90 -27.49
C LYS A 223 4.12 -11.34 -27.65
N ASN A 224 4.80 -12.31 -27.06
CA ASN A 224 4.60 -13.75 -27.34
C ASN A 224 4.11 -14.53 -26.10
N HIS A 225 3.68 -13.88 -25.03
CA HIS A 225 3.29 -14.54 -23.78
C HIS A 225 2.18 -15.59 -23.93
N HIS A 226 1.32 -15.44 -24.95
CA HIS A 226 0.24 -16.38 -25.26
C HIS A 226 0.74 -17.71 -25.89
N LEU A 227 2.01 -17.75 -26.35
CA LEU A 227 2.62 -18.95 -26.91
C LEU A 227 3.35 -19.78 -25.83
N PRO A 228 3.61 -21.07 -26.08
CA PRO A 228 4.46 -21.87 -25.21
C PRO A 228 5.91 -21.38 -25.28
N LEU A 229 6.36 -20.67 -24.25
CA LEU A 229 7.73 -20.16 -24.13
C LEU A 229 8.57 -21.09 -23.27
N THR A 230 9.73 -21.52 -23.79
CA THR A 230 10.70 -22.33 -23.04
C THR A 230 11.89 -21.50 -22.59
N LEU A 231 12.54 -21.92 -21.48
CA LEU A 231 13.76 -21.27 -21.01
C LEU A 231 14.90 -21.32 -22.00
N ASP A 232 15.00 -22.41 -22.80
CA ASP A 232 16.04 -22.58 -23.79
C ASP A 232 15.84 -21.62 -24.97
N GLN A 233 14.60 -21.48 -25.45
CA GLN A 233 14.25 -20.48 -26.46
C GLN A 233 14.58 -19.05 -26.02
N LEU A 234 14.20 -18.68 -24.77
CA LEU A 234 14.50 -17.34 -24.27
C LEU A 234 15.99 -17.08 -24.06
N ALA A 235 16.76 -18.13 -23.72
CA ALA A 235 18.21 -18.04 -23.63
C ALA A 235 18.86 -17.86 -24.99
N GLU A 236 18.35 -18.54 -26.05
CA GLU A 236 18.76 -18.35 -27.44
C GLU A 236 18.48 -16.92 -27.91
N GLU A 237 17.30 -16.38 -27.64
CA GLU A 237 16.95 -14.98 -27.95
C GLU A 237 17.87 -13.95 -27.27
N ALA A 238 18.40 -14.29 -26.10
CA ALA A 238 19.38 -13.46 -25.37
C ALA A 238 20.82 -13.68 -25.87
N PHE A 239 21.09 -14.64 -26.74
CA PHE A 239 22.43 -15.11 -27.10
C PHE A 239 23.25 -15.53 -25.86
N MET A 240 22.63 -16.31 -24.98
CA MET A 240 23.21 -16.76 -23.70
C MET A 240 23.00 -18.26 -23.49
N THR A 241 23.85 -18.86 -22.65
CA THR A 241 23.53 -20.18 -22.08
C THR A 241 22.36 -20.05 -21.10
N ARG A 242 21.55 -21.10 -20.99
CA ARG A 242 20.39 -21.12 -20.05
C ARG A 242 20.76 -20.68 -18.64
N ARG A 243 21.90 -21.12 -18.07
CA ARG A 243 22.37 -20.75 -16.73
C ARG A 243 22.69 -19.25 -16.64
N THR A 244 23.38 -18.70 -17.62
CA THR A 244 23.74 -17.28 -17.69
C THR A 244 22.50 -16.42 -17.85
N PHE A 245 21.57 -16.83 -18.72
CA PHE A 245 20.31 -16.16 -18.94
C PHE A 245 19.48 -16.05 -17.65
N ILE A 246 19.21 -17.18 -16.97
CA ILE A 246 18.42 -17.17 -15.73
C ILE A 246 19.04 -16.23 -14.70
N ARG A 247 20.37 -16.28 -14.50
CA ARG A 247 21.07 -15.42 -13.55
C ARG A 247 20.96 -13.94 -13.90
N GLN A 248 21.20 -13.58 -15.17
CA GLN A 248 21.16 -12.19 -15.60
C GLN A 248 19.73 -11.65 -15.64
N PHE A 249 18.77 -12.48 -16.08
CA PHE A 249 17.37 -12.10 -16.09
C PHE A 249 16.85 -11.83 -14.67
N THR A 250 17.14 -12.73 -13.72
CA THR A 250 16.72 -12.56 -12.31
C THR A 250 17.40 -11.34 -11.68
N LYS A 251 18.69 -11.10 -12.00
CA LYS A 251 19.38 -9.90 -11.51
C LYS A 251 18.77 -8.60 -12.03
N ALA A 252 18.36 -8.60 -13.30
CA ALA A 252 17.81 -7.41 -13.96
C ALA A 252 16.34 -7.12 -13.59
N THR A 253 15.54 -8.19 -13.42
CA THR A 253 14.08 -8.06 -13.27
C THR A 253 13.57 -8.40 -11.87
N THR A 254 14.45 -8.87 -10.95
CA THR A 254 14.12 -9.43 -9.62
C THR A 254 13.26 -10.71 -9.68
N LEU A 255 12.78 -11.11 -10.85
CA LEU A 255 11.93 -12.27 -11.08
C LEU A 255 12.67 -13.35 -11.89
N THR A 256 12.39 -14.63 -11.59
CA THR A 256 12.80 -15.68 -12.50
C THR A 256 12.06 -15.55 -13.83
N PRO A 257 12.64 -16.00 -14.98
CA PRO A 257 11.94 -15.89 -16.27
C PRO A 257 10.53 -16.51 -16.28
N ILE A 258 10.36 -17.64 -15.60
CA ILE A 258 9.05 -18.31 -15.50
C ILE A 258 8.04 -17.43 -14.72
N ASN A 259 8.45 -16.88 -13.57
CA ASN A 259 7.58 -15.98 -12.79
C ASN A 259 7.26 -14.73 -13.59
N TYR A 260 8.22 -14.17 -14.32
CA TYR A 260 8.00 -13.01 -15.18
C TYR A 260 6.94 -13.29 -16.25
N ILE A 261 7.01 -14.44 -16.96
CA ILE A 261 5.99 -14.86 -17.94
C ILE A 261 4.62 -14.97 -17.25
N GLN A 262 4.56 -15.55 -16.04
CA GLN A 262 3.32 -15.65 -15.28
C GLN A 262 2.72 -14.28 -14.97
N HIS A 263 3.53 -13.30 -14.53
CA HIS A 263 3.07 -11.93 -14.30
C HIS A 263 2.53 -11.27 -15.57
N VAL A 264 3.23 -11.41 -16.70
CA VAL A 264 2.77 -10.89 -18.00
C VAL A 264 1.42 -11.50 -18.39
N ARG A 265 1.27 -12.83 -18.28
CA ARG A 265 0.03 -13.54 -18.60
C ARG A 265 -1.12 -13.13 -17.69
N VAL A 266 -0.87 -12.99 -16.39
CA VAL A 266 -1.87 -12.58 -15.42
C VAL A 266 -2.29 -11.13 -15.67
N GLN A 267 -1.34 -10.23 -15.98
CA GLN A 267 -1.66 -8.84 -16.35
C GLN A 267 -2.57 -8.78 -17.58
N SER A 268 -2.24 -9.53 -18.64
CA SER A 268 -3.09 -9.62 -19.83
C SER A 268 -4.46 -10.23 -19.54
N ALA A 269 -4.53 -11.19 -18.60
CA ALA A 269 -5.81 -11.74 -18.15
C ALA A 269 -6.65 -10.71 -17.38
N CYS A 270 -6.03 -9.86 -16.54
CA CYS A 270 -6.73 -8.77 -15.85
C CYS A 270 -7.36 -7.80 -16.86
N GLU A 271 -6.61 -7.37 -17.87
CA GLU A 271 -7.11 -6.49 -18.95
C GLU A 271 -8.32 -7.09 -19.68
N LEU A 272 -8.28 -8.40 -19.97
CA LEU A 272 -9.41 -9.11 -20.60
C LEU A 272 -10.60 -9.28 -19.65
N LEU A 273 -10.36 -9.47 -18.35
CA LEU A 273 -11.42 -9.58 -17.34
C LEU A 273 -12.14 -8.25 -17.09
N GLU A 274 -11.42 -7.13 -17.18
CA GLU A 274 -11.92 -5.76 -17.01
C GLU A 274 -12.68 -5.26 -18.22
N SER A 275 -12.31 -5.71 -19.44
CA SER A 275 -12.81 -5.18 -20.70
C SER A 275 -13.73 -6.13 -21.46
N SER A 276 -14.02 -7.34 -20.95
CA SER A 276 -14.82 -8.29 -21.69
C SER A 276 -15.61 -9.27 -20.81
N HIS A 277 -16.72 -9.78 -21.36
CA HIS A 277 -17.53 -10.84 -20.76
C HIS A 277 -17.10 -12.26 -21.18
N LYS A 278 -15.90 -12.43 -21.79
CA LYS A 278 -15.40 -13.74 -22.19
C LYS A 278 -15.35 -14.71 -20.99
N PRO A 279 -15.73 -15.99 -21.14
CA PRO A 279 -15.56 -16.98 -20.10
C PRO A 279 -14.12 -17.03 -19.56
N VAL A 280 -13.96 -17.28 -18.25
CA VAL A 280 -12.63 -17.39 -17.61
C VAL A 280 -11.77 -18.45 -18.29
N GLU A 281 -12.38 -19.54 -18.71
CA GLU A 281 -11.75 -20.63 -19.46
C GLU A 281 -11.17 -20.12 -20.79
N GLN A 282 -11.92 -19.34 -21.54
CA GLN A 282 -11.46 -18.75 -22.79
C GLN A 282 -10.30 -17.77 -22.56
N ILE A 283 -10.39 -16.93 -21.53
CA ILE A 283 -9.29 -16.02 -21.17
C ILE A 283 -8.03 -16.80 -20.82
N SER A 284 -8.16 -17.88 -20.03
CA SER A 284 -7.04 -18.74 -19.67
C SER A 284 -6.26 -19.23 -20.93
N TYR A 285 -6.96 -19.70 -21.96
CA TYR A 285 -6.34 -20.13 -23.22
C TYR A 285 -5.73 -18.95 -24.00
N LEU A 286 -6.42 -17.81 -24.05
CA LEU A 286 -5.95 -16.62 -24.77
C LEU A 286 -4.63 -16.09 -24.22
N VAL A 287 -4.40 -16.23 -22.91
CA VAL A 287 -3.15 -15.76 -22.27
C VAL A 287 -2.08 -16.85 -22.17
N GLY A 288 -2.30 -18.04 -22.80
CA GLY A 288 -1.27 -19.06 -22.97
C GLY A 288 -1.24 -20.14 -21.89
N TYR A 289 -2.34 -20.40 -21.18
CA TYR A 289 -2.48 -21.57 -20.31
C TYR A 289 -3.26 -22.68 -21.01
N GLU A 290 -2.73 -23.88 -20.97
CA GLU A 290 -3.41 -25.09 -21.46
C GLU A 290 -4.36 -25.69 -20.43
N ASP A 291 -4.09 -25.45 -19.13
CA ASP A 291 -4.91 -25.91 -18.01
C ASP A 291 -5.47 -24.74 -17.21
N VAL A 292 -6.79 -24.65 -17.15
CA VAL A 292 -7.54 -23.59 -16.44
C VAL A 292 -7.28 -23.62 -14.94
N ASN A 293 -7.04 -24.79 -14.34
CA ASN A 293 -6.78 -24.88 -12.91
C ASN A 293 -5.40 -24.31 -12.55
N SER A 294 -4.42 -24.56 -13.40
CA SER A 294 -3.08 -23.95 -13.29
C SER A 294 -3.15 -22.43 -13.42
N PHE A 295 -3.93 -21.91 -14.37
CA PHE A 295 -4.21 -20.49 -14.50
C PHE A 295 -4.83 -19.91 -13.22
N ARG A 296 -5.93 -20.51 -12.71
CA ARG A 296 -6.62 -20.05 -11.51
C ARG A 296 -5.69 -19.98 -10.29
N LYS A 297 -4.80 -20.99 -10.11
CA LYS A 297 -3.82 -21.02 -9.02
C LYS A 297 -2.81 -19.88 -9.14
N VAL A 298 -2.26 -19.66 -10.33
CA VAL A 298 -1.28 -18.59 -10.56
C VAL A 298 -1.93 -17.21 -10.42
N PHE A 299 -3.12 -17.02 -10.99
CA PHE A 299 -3.89 -15.79 -10.87
C PHE A 299 -4.17 -15.45 -9.40
N MET A 300 -4.68 -16.43 -8.63
CA MET A 300 -4.92 -16.26 -7.19
C MET A 300 -3.64 -15.94 -6.41
N LYS A 301 -2.52 -16.58 -6.76
CA LYS A 301 -1.22 -16.32 -6.12
C LYS A 301 -0.74 -14.89 -6.35
N ILE A 302 -0.89 -14.37 -7.57
CA ILE A 302 -0.39 -13.04 -7.95
C ILE A 302 -1.36 -11.94 -7.51
N ILE A 303 -2.65 -12.08 -7.83
CA ILE A 303 -3.67 -11.03 -7.62
C ILE A 303 -4.33 -11.12 -6.22
N GLY A 304 -4.40 -12.32 -5.60
CA GLY A 304 -5.08 -12.51 -4.33
C GLY A 304 -6.60 -12.70 -4.44
N LEU A 305 -7.15 -12.65 -5.66
CA LEU A 305 -8.56 -12.90 -5.95
C LEU A 305 -8.68 -14.02 -6.98
N THR A 306 -9.83 -14.71 -6.99
CA THR A 306 -10.15 -15.56 -8.13
C THR A 306 -10.47 -14.70 -9.36
N PRO A 307 -10.24 -15.20 -10.60
CA PRO A 307 -10.59 -14.44 -11.81
C PRO A 307 -12.04 -13.95 -11.85
N SER A 308 -12.97 -14.75 -11.36
CA SER A 308 -14.39 -14.35 -11.30
C SER A 308 -14.65 -13.22 -10.29
N ARG A 309 -14.02 -13.26 -9.11
CA ARG A 309 -14.12 -12.19 -8.12
C ARG A 309 -13.42 -10.91 -8.60
N PHE A 310 -12.30 -11.05 -9.29
CA PHE A 310 -11.62 -9.91 -9.91
C PHE A 310 -12.54 -9.24 -10.93
N ARG A 311 -13.13 -10.01 -11.83
CA ARG A 311 -14.11 -9.50 -12.80
C ARG A 311 -15.27 -8.77 -12.12
N SER A 312 -15.92 -9.38 -11.14
CA SER A 312 -17.06 -8.77 -10.46
C SER A 312 -16.73 -7.45 -9.75
N ARG A 313 -15.44 -7.20 -9.49
CA ARG A 313 -14.97 -5.97 -8.85
C ARG A 313 -14.57 -4.88 -9.84
N PHE A 314 -14.02 -5.26 -10.99
CA PHE A 314 -13.32 -4.33 -11.88
C PHE A 314 -13.91 -4.24 -13.30
N LEU A 315 -14.82 -5.14 -13.68
CA LEU A 315 -15.50 -5.03 -14.98
C LEU A 315 -16.34 -3.76 -15.00
N SER A 316 -16.04 -2.87 -15.93
CA SER A 316 -16.87 -1.70 -16.22
C SER A 316 -18.17 -2.17 -16.89
N GLU A 317 -19.32 -1.89 -16.30
CA GLU A 317 -20.60 -1.98 -17.00
C GLU A 317 -20.66 -0.80 -17.98
N GLU A 318 -20.83 -1.10 -19.28
CA GLU A 318 -21.09 -0.10 -20.33
C GLU A 318 -22.53 0.44 -20.21
#